data_a04e8e285902c1be888c009a45d18982
#
_entry.id   a04e8e285902c1be888c009a45d18982
#
_cell.length_a   1.000
_cell.length_b   1.000
_cell.length_c   1.000
_cell.angle_alpha   90.00
_cell.angle_beta   90.00
_cell.angle_gamma   90.00
#
_symmetry.space_group_name_H-M   'P 1'
#
loop_
_entity.id
_entity.type
_entity.pdbx_description
1 polymer ?
#
loop_
_entity_poly.entity_id
_entity_poly.type
_entity_poly.pdbx_seq_one_letter_code
_entity_poly.pdbx_strand_id
1 'polypeptide(L)'
;MKKILLTLCMVLSLLPAAWAGNPSGKIRTLMNEFRDEPGFEIVDMGPVALGLIRAAARGEVKTEDDRKALQVFKDIKRLTILDFSDAEASRKEKFLRKAKRVLADEEMLMEAKDGGETVRVYGLSNAAGDILEDIVLLADDAIISVRGKIRADLIGELVNEAEK
;
A
#
# COMPACT_ATOMS: atom_id res chain seq x y z
N MET A 1 -35.61 11.26 29.77
CA MET A 1 -34.29 11.65 29.23
C MET A 1 -33.19 10.58 29.42
N LYS A 2 -33.05 9.95 30.62
CA LYS A 2 -32.01 8.89 30.80
C LYS A 2 -32.17 7.67 29.89
N LYS A 3 -33.38 7.26 29.52
CA LYS A 3 -33.62 6.11 28.63
C LYS A 3 -33.23 6.39 27.17
N ILE A 4 -33.35 7.63 26.70
CA ILE A 4 -32.99 8.03 25.32
C ILE A 4 -31.47 8.10 25.21
N LEU A 5 -30.77 8.55 26.25
CA LEU A 5 -29.31 8.59 26.30
C LEU A 5 -28.68 7.19 26.28
N LEU A 6 -29.31 6.25 27.00
CA LEU A 6 -28.86 4.84 27.05
C LEU A 6 -29.06 4.13 25.70
N THR A 7 -30.17 4.41 25.02
CA THR A 7 -30.45 3.86 23.68
C THR A 7 -29.51 4.44 22.64
N LEU A 8 -29.15 5.72 22.73
CA LEU A 8 -28.19 6.37 21.83
C LEU A 8 -26.78 5.81 22.03
N CYS A 9 -26.35 5.55 23.27
CA CYS A 9 -25.05 4.90 23.54
C CYS A 9 -25.02 3.45 23.03
N MET A 10 -26.13 2.72 23.10
CA MET A 10 -26.22 1.34 22.62
C MET A 10 -26.20 1.23 21.08
N VAL A 11 -26.71 2.24 20.39
CA VAL A 11 -26.67 2.30 18.90
C VAL A 11 -25.28 2.71 18.41
N LEU A 12 -24.55 3.57 19.15
CA LEU A 12 -23.16 3.92 18.79
C LEU A 12 -22.16 2.78 19.01
N SER A 13 -22.46 1.83 19.91
CA SER A 13 -21.58 0.67 20.15
C SER A 13 -21.79 -0.48 19.15
N LEU A 14 -22.78 -0.37 18.27
CA LEU A 14 -23.10 -1.32 17.20
C LEU A 14 -22.65 -0.84 15.81
N LEU A 15 -21.86 0.23 15.73
CA LEU A 15 -21.13 0.53 14.50
C LEU A 15 -20.06 -0.56 14.35
N PRO A 16 -20.23 -1.46 13.37
CA PRO A 16 -19.18 -2.45 13.13
C PRO A 16 -17.93 -1.68 12.77
N ALA A 17 -16.81 -2.03 13.38
CA ALA A 17 -15.46 -1.63 12.97
C ALA A 17 -15.11 -2.16 11.53
N ALA A 18 -16.13 -2.41 10.72
CA ALA A 18 -16.08 -2.99 9.39
C ALA A 18 -15.91 -1.95 8.27
N TRP A 19 -15.58 -0.70 8.62
CA TRP A 19 -15.30 0.35 7.63
C TRP A 19 -13.84 0.78 7.61
N ALA A 20 -12.96 0.08 8.30
CA ALA A 20 -11.54 0.12 7.97
C ALA A 20 -11.41 -0.56 6.61
N GLY A 21 -11.56 0.20 5.54
CA GLY A 21 -11.46 -0.30 4.19
C GLY A 21 -10.06 -0.87 4.00
N ASN A 22 -9.94 -1.96 3.26
CA ASN A 22 -8.65 -2.48 2.82
C ASN A 22 -8.15 -1.57 1.67
N PRO A 23 -7.23 -0.58 1.91
CA PRO A 23 -6.81 0.37 0.90
C PRO A 23 -6.18 -0.34 -0.30
N SER A 24 -5.40 -1.40 -0.08
CA SER A 24 -4.77 -2.17 -1.13
C SER A 24 -5.79 -2.88 -2.02
N GLY A 25 -6.89 -3.35 -1.47
CA GLY A 25 -7.98 -3.97 -2.24
C GLY A 25 -8.75 -2.98 -3.10
N LYS A 26 -9.11 -1.83 -2.55
CA LYS A 26 -9.82 -0.75 -3.27
C LYS A 26 -8.98 -0.20 -4.43
N ILE A 27 -7.71 0.08 -4.15
CA ILE A 27 -6.79 0.63 -5.14
C ILE A 27 -6.51 -0.38 -6.27
N ARG A 28 -6.37 -1.68 -5.94
CA ARG A 28 -6.17 -2.71 -6.95
C ARG A 28 -7.36 -2.82 -7.92
N THR A 29 -8.57 -2.63 -7.44
CA THR A 29 -9.75 -2.57 -8.30
C THR A 29 -9.63 -1.42 -9.30
N LEU A 30 -9.22 -0.24 -8.84
CA LEU A 30 -8.97 0.92 -9.70
C LEU A 30 -7.82 0.66 -10.70
N MET A 31 -6.71 0.06 -10.25
CA MET A 31 -5.58 -0.30 -11.13
C MET A 31 -6.03 -1.21 -12.27
N ASN A 32 -6.91 -2.18 -11.98
CA ASN A 32 -7.45 -3.07 -13.01
C ASN A 32 -8.36 -2.37 -14.02
N GLU A 33 -9.03 -1.27 -13.65
CA GLU A 33 -9.81 -0.46 -14.60
C GLU A 33 -8.92 0.21 -15.66
N PHE A 34 -7.65 0.47 -15.31
CA PHE A 34 -6.69 1.14 -16.20
C PHE A 34 -5.69 0.19 -16.85
N ARG A 35 -5.80 -1.12 -16.58
CA ARG A 35 -4.86 -2.13 -17.07
C ARG A 35 -4.62 -2.09 -18.58
N ASP A 36 -5.67 -1.87 -19.35
CA ASP A 36 -5.64 -1.92 -20.82
C ASP A 36 -5.60 -0.51 -21.45
N GLU A 37 -5.45 0.53 -20.62
CA GLU A 37 -5.33 1.91 -21.12
C GLU A 37 -3.90 2.16 -21.64
N PRO A 38 -3.74 2.83 -22.79
CA PRO A 38 -2.42 3.14 -23.34
C PRO A 38 -1.53 3.92 -22.38
N GLY A 39 -0.28 3.48 -22.23
CA GLY A 39 0.71 4.06 -21.36
C GLY A 39 0.59 3.66 -19.89
N PHE A 40 -0.25 2.65 -19.60
CA PHE A 40 -0.34 2.02 -18.29
C PHE A 40 0.22 0.60 -18.36
N GLU A 41 1.18 0.29 -17.49
CA GLU A 41 1.77 -1.03 -17.36
C GLU A 41 1.51 -1.60 -15.96
N ILE A 42 0.97 -2.82 -15.89
CA ILE A 42 0.65 -3.45 -14.61
C ILE A 42 1.47 -4.73 -14.40
N VAL A 43 2.07 -4.82 -13.21
CA VAL A 43 2.72 -6.04 -12.70
C VAL A 43 1.94 -6.50 -11.47
N ASP A 44 1.36 -7.69 -11.52
CA ASP A 44 0.60 -8.28 -10.42
C ASP A 44 1.22 -9.61 -9.98
N MET A 45 1.84 -9.60 -8.82
CA MET A 45 2.54 -10.73 -8.22
C MET A 45 1.71 -11.30 -7.06
N GLY A 46 1.10 -12.45 -7.31
CA GLY A 46 0.36 -13.20 -6.30
C GLY A 46 1.26 -14.09 -5.42
N PRO A 47 0.66 -14.88 -4.51
CA PRO A 47 1.41 -15.67 -3.54
C PRO A 47 2.38 -16.67 -4.16
N VAL A 48 2.03 -17.25 -5.32
CA VAL A 48 2.89 -18.22 -6.02
C VAL A 48 4.12 -17.52 -6.60
N ALA A 49 3.95 -16.41 -7.31
CA ALA A 49 5.06 -15.64 -7.88
C ALA A 49 5.99 -15.11 -6.78
N LEU A 50 5.44 -14.53 -5.71
CA LEU A 50 6.22 -14.08 -4.55
C LEU A 50 6.92 -15.25 -3.84
N GLY A 51 6.32 -16.43 -3.81
CA GLY A 51 6.92 -17.64 -3.28
C GLY A 51 8.15 -18.09 -4.08
N LEU A 52 8.07 -18.05 -5.41
CA LEU A 52 9.18 -18.36 -6.30
C LEU A 52 10.31 -17.35 -6.19
N ILE A 53 10.01 -16.05 -6.14
CA ILE A 53 11.00 -14.98 -5.95
C ILE A 53 11.72 -15.19 -4.61
N ARG A 54 11.00 -15.45 -3.52
CA ARG A 54 11.59 -15.72 -2.20
C ARG A 54 12.48 -16.98 -2.21
N ALA A 55 12.08 -18.03 -2.93
CA ALA A 55 12.87 -19.25 -3.04
C ALA A 55 14.17 -19.01 -3.81
N ALA A 56 14.10 -18.27 -4.93
CA ALA A 56 15.28 -17.88 -5.71
C ALA A 56 16.23 -16.98 -4.90
N ALA A 57 15.68 -15.94 -4.27
CA ALA A 57 16.46 -15.00 -3.48
C ALA A 57 17.18 -15.65 -2.29
N ARG A 58 16.61 -16.70 -1.66
CA ARG A 58 17.29 -17.43 -0.57
C ARG A 58 18.62 -18.05 -0.98
N GLY A 59 18.77 -18.44 -2.25
CA GLY A 59 20.02 -18.99 -2.79
C GLY A 59 21.10 -17.92 -3.00
N GLU A 60 20.72 -16.64 -3.09
CA GLU A 60 21.62 -15.52 -3.40
C GLU A 60 21.94 -14.67 -2.17
N VAL A 61 21.28 -14.90 -1.03
CA VAL A 61 21.50 -14.17 0.23
C VAL A 61 22.92 -14.37 0.73
N LYS A 62 23.73 -13.35 0.66
CA LYS A 62 25.14 -13.36 1.11
C LYS A 62 25.39 -12.37 2.24
N THR A 63 24.57 -11.36 2.39
CA THR A 63 24.72 -10.26 3.36
C THR A 63 23.61 -10.27 4.39
N GLU A 64 23.82 -9.57 5.50
CA GLU A 64 22.80 -9.34 6.52
C GLU A 64 21.63 -8.51 5.95
N ASP A 65 21.94 -7.57 5.06
CA ASP A 65 20.99 -6.69 4.42
C ASP A 65 20.05 -7.46 3.46
N ASP A 66 20.59 -8.44 2.71
CA ASP A 66 19.78 -9.36 1.91
C ASP A 66 18.78 -10.14 2.79
N ARG A 67 19.20 -10.55 4.00
CA ARG A 67 18.32 -11.25 4.94
C ARG A 67 17.18 -10.36 5.45
N LYS A 68 17.49 -9.10 5.77
CA LYS A 68 16.50 -8.12 6.21
C LYS A 68 15.50 -7.84 5.10
N ALA A 69 15.97 -7.62 3.86
CA ALA A 69 15.11 -7.44 2.70
C ALA A 69 14.16 -8.63 2.52
N LEU A 70 14.65 -9.86 2.63
CA LEU A 70 13.80 -11.06 2.57
C LEU A 70 12.76 -11.12 3.70
N GLN A 71 13.11 -10.64 4.90
CA GLN A 71 12.16 -10.60 6.02
C GLN A 71 11.01 -9.64 5.73
N VAL A 72 11.25 -8.48 5.10
CA VAL A 72 10.19 -7.56 4.67
C VAL A 72 9.19 -8.25 3.75
N PHE A 73 9.70 -9.05 2.81
CA PHE A 73 8.85 -9.74 1.83
C PHE A 73 8.16 -10.99 2.38
N LYS A 74 8.53 -11.47 3.58
CA LYS A 74 8.05 -12.75 4.12
C LYS A 74 6.53 -12.83 4.24
N ASP A 75 5.91 -11.77 4.74
CA ASP A 75 4.49 -11.71 5.07
C ASP A 75 3.67 -10.95 4.01
N ILE A 76 4.30 -10.56 2.89
CA ILE A 76 3.61 -10.00 1.73
C ILE A 76 2.89 -11.11 0.99
N LYS A 77 1.59 -10.97 0.80
CA LYS A 77 0.72 -11.93 0.11
C LYS A 77 0.50 -11.58 -1.35
N ARG A 78 0.56 -10.30 -1.70
CA ARG A 78 0.41 -9.80 -3.06
C ARG A 78 1.09 -8.46 -3.20
N LEU A 79 1.73 -8.25 -4.33
CA LEU A 79 2.29 -6.98 -4.75
C LEU A 79 1.75 -6.65 -6.14
N THR A 80 1.14 -5.48 -6.28
CA THR A 80 0.64 -4.99 -7.57
C THR A 80 1.25 -3.61 -7.81
N ILE A 81 1.87 -3.43 -8.96
CA ILE A 81 2.48 -2.18 -9.40
C ILE A 81 1.75 -1.75 -10.66
N LEU A 82 1.34 -0.50 -10.74
CA LEU A 82 0.87 0.14 -11.94
C LEU A 82 1.77 1.33 -12.23
N ASP A 83 2.54 1.22 -13.29
CA ASP A 83 3.32 2.30 -13.88
C ASP A 83 2.46 3.03 -14.90
N PHE A 84 2.48 4.35 -14.87
CA PHE A 84 1.76 5.21 -15.82
C PHE A 84 2.63 6.39 -16.28
N SER A 85 3.98 6.22 -16.21
CA SER A 85 4.97 7.21 -16.66
C SER A 85 4.79 7.58 -18.13
N ASP A 86 4.42 6.62 -18.97
CA ASP A 86 4.21 6.79 -20.41
C ASP A 86 2.77 7.17 -20.80
N ALA A 87 1.88 7.31 -19.81
CA ALA A 87 0.50 7.66 -20.08
C ALA A 87 0.35 9.14 -20.48
N GLU A 88 -0.61 9.43 -21.34
CA GLU A 88 -0.97 10.80 -21.69
C GLU A 88 -1.40 11.59 -20.43
N ALA A 89 -1.02 12.88 -20.34
CA ALA A 89 -1.26 13.73 -19.19
C ALA A 89 -2.72 13.74 -18.73
N SER A 90 -3.67 13.78 -19.65
CA SER A 90 -5.11 13.72 -19.34
C SER A 90 -5.53 12.43 -18.66
N ARG A 91 -4.91 11.30 -19.04
CA ARG A 91 -5.18 9.96 -18.47
C ARG A 91 -4.52 9.81 -17.10
N LYS A 92 -3.27 10.27 -16.95
CA LYS A 92 -2.59 10.37 -15.65
C LYS A 92 -3.44 11.14 -14.65
N GLU A 93 -3.88 12.32 -15.03
CA GLU A 93 -4.71 13.17 -14.18
C GLU A 93 -6.04 12.49 -13.79
N LYS A 94 -6.69 11.84 -14.76
CA LYS A 94 -7.93 11.06 -14.50
C LYS A 94 -7.69 9.94 -13.49
N PHE A 95 -6.59 9.19 -13.65
CA PHE A 95 -6.21 8.12 -12.74
C PHE A 95 -5.91 8.68 -11.34
N LEU A 96 -5.02 9.67 -11.23
CA LEU A 96 -4.62 10.28 -9.95
C LEU A 96 -5.82 10.88 -9.19
N ARG A 97 -6.74 11.53 -9.90
CA ARG A 97 -7.98 12.04 -9.29
C ARG A 97 -8.85 10.92 -8.71
N LYS A 98 -8.99 9.79 -9.43
CA LYS A 98 -9.72 8.61 -8.93
C LYS A 98 -8.98 7.97 -7.75
N ALA A 99 -7.66 7.80 -7.83
CA ALA A 99 -6.84 7.23 -6.77
C ALA A 99 -6.93 8.05 -5.48
N LYS A 100 -6.77 9.38 -5.57
CA LYS A 100 -6.94 10.29 -4.42
C LYS A 100 -8.33 10.20 -3.80
N ARG A 101 -9.37 10.02 -4.60
CA ARG A 101 -10.74 9.83 -4.09
C ARG A 101 -10.92 8.50 -3.37
N VAL A 102 -10.36 7.42 -3.91
CA VAL A 102 -10.41 6.08 -3.29
C VAL A 102 -9.65 6.06 -1.96
N LEU A 103 -8.56 6.84 -1.86
CA LEU A 103 -7.69 6.91 -0.69
C LEU A 103 -8.09 8.03 0.29
N ALA A 104 -9.12 8.84 0.00
CA ALA A 104 -9.49 10.01 0.81
C ALA A 104 -9.86 9.65 2.26
N ASP A 105 -10.45 8.47 2.47
CA ASP A 105 -10.88 7.98 3.79
C ASP A 105 -9.86 7.01 4.43
N GLU A 106 -8.70 6.80 3.78
CA GLU A 106 -7.67 5.91 4.28
C GLU A 106 -6.64 6.68 5.10
N GLU A 107 -6.03 6.02 6.08
CA GLU A 107 -4.99 6.62 6.90
C GLU A 107 -3.73 6.88 6.07
N MET A 108 -3.30 8.14 6.00
CA MET A 108 -2.03 8.51 5.40
C MET A 108 -0.93 8.39 6.45
N LEU A 109 -0.05 7.41 6.26
CA LEU A 109 1.05 7.09 7.17
C LEU A 109 2.25 8.03 6.97
N MET A 110 2.50 8.44 5.71
CA MET A 110 3.65 9.28 5.36
C MET A 110 3.37 10.08 4.08
N GLU A 111 3.90 11.30 4.01
CA GLU A 111 4.08 12.06 2.78
C GLU A 111 5.54 12.50 2.70
N ALA A 112 6.21 12.20 1.60
CA ALA A 112 7.56 12.68 1.29
C ALA A 112 7.53 13.51 0.01
N LYS A 113 8.32 14.60 -0.02
CA LYS A 113 8.47 15.47 -1.18
C LYS A 113 9.95 15.69 -1.43
N ASP A 114 10.38 15.36 -2.63
CA ASP A 114 11.76 15.59 -3.09
C ASP A 114 11.77 15.97 -4.56
N GLY A 115 12.57 17.00 -4.91
CA GLY A 115 12.78 17.42 -6.29
C GLY A 115 11.52 17.78 -7.11
N GLY A 116 10.37 18.01 -6.45
CA GLY A 116 9.08 18.25 -7.10
C GLY A 116 8.20 17.01 -7.21
N GLU A 117 8.73 15.83 -6.90
CA GLU A 117 7.98 14.59 -6.80
C GLU A 117 7.33 14.44 -5.42
N THR A 118 6.17 13.83 -5.37
CA THR A 118 5.46 13.58 -4.11
C THR A 118 5.10 12.10 -4.00
N VAL A 119 5.54 11.47 -2.92
CA VAL A 119 5.16 10.10 -2.57
C VAL A 119 4.29 10.12 -1.32
N ARG A 120 3.14 9.48 -1.40
CA ARG A 120 2.22 9.29 -0.27
C ARG A 120 2.07 7.82 0.04
N VAL A 121 2.15 7.50 1.31
CA VAL A 121 1.96 6.13 1.82
C VAL A 121 0.69 6.08 2.63
N TYR A 122 -0.20 5.19 2.26
CA TYR A 122 -1.44 4.88 2.96
C TYR A 122 -1.41 3.45 3.45
N GLY A 123 -2.12 3.14 4.52
CA GLY A 123 -2.17 1.78 5.02
C GLY A 123 -2.90 1.72 6.35
N LEU A 124 -2.89 0.55 6.94
CA LEU A 124 -3.41 0.30 8.28
C LEU A 124 -2.22 0.08 9.21
N SER A 125 -2.21 0.76 10.34
CA SER A 125 -1.24 0.49 11.41
C SER A 125 -1.92 -0.23 12.57
N ASN A 126 -1.20 -1.14 13.22
CA ASN A 126 -1.66 -1.67 14.49
C ASN A 126 -1.54 -0.62 15.60
N ALA A 127 -2.15 -0.89 16.77
CA ALA A 127 -2.16 0.05 17.89
C ALA A 127 -0.77 0.45 18.41
N ALA A 128 0.24 -0.39 18.19
CA ALA A 128 1.63 -0.12 18.56
C ALA A 128 2.40 0.65 17.47
N GLY A 129 1.89 0.71 16.24
CA GLY A 129 2.54 1.35 15.09
C GLY A 129 3.73 0.58 14.52
N ASP A 130 3.98 -0.65 14.99
CA ASP A 130 5.13 -1.47 14.59
C ASP A 130 4.84 -2.40 13.40
N ILE A 131 3.55 -2.62 13.08
CA ILE A 131 3.09 -3.43 11.94
C ILE A 131 2.20 -2.58 11.06
N LEU A 132 2.55 -2.54 9.77
CA LEU A 132 1.78 -1.91 8.72
C LEU A 132 1.11 -2.99 7.87
N GLU A 133 -0.17 -2.80 7.54
CA GLU A 133 -0.95 -3.72 6.74
C GLU A 133 -1.56 -3.01 5.52
N ASP A 134 -1.67 -3.75 4.41
CA ASP A 134 -2.37 -3.30 3.21
C ASP A 134 -1.93 -1.92 2.71
N ILE A 135 -0.63 -1.77 2.49
CA ILE A 135 0.02 -0.52 2.14
C ILE A 135 -0.24 -0.14 0.68
N VAL A 136 -0.44 1.16 0.45
CA VAL A 136 -0.48 1.77 -0.88
C VAL A 136 0.51 2.92 -0.93
N LEU A 137 1.44 2.87 -1.88
CA LEU A 137 2.33 3.98 -2.20
C LEU A 137 1.81 4.65 -3.46
N LEU A 138 1.52 5.92 -3.39
CA LEU A 138 1.08 6.74 -4.53
C LEU A 138 2.16 7.78 -4.84
N ALA A 139 2.78 7.64 -6.01
CA ALA A 139 3.71 8.60 -6.60
C ALA A 139 3.07 9.30 -7.81
N ASP A 140 3.81 10.22 -8.43
CA ASP A 140 3.29 11.00 -9.55
C ASP A 140 3.16 10.18 -10.85
N ASP A 141 3.96 9.11 -11.01
CA ASP A 141 4.03 8.27 -12.21
C ASP A 141 3.74 6.79 -11.94
N ALA A 142 3.59 6.39 -10.68
CA ALA A 142 3.37 4.99 -10.31
C ALA A 142 2.50 4.87 -9.06
N ILE A 143 1.83 3.73 -8.93
CA ILE A 143 1.17 3.33 -7.69
C ILE A 143 1.52 1.88 -7.38
N ILE A 144 1.85 1.62 -6.11
CA ILE A 144 2.19 0.30 -5.63
C ILE A 144 1.20 -0.10 -4.54
N SER A 145 0.61 -1.26 -4.68
CA SER A 145 -0.30 -1.84 -3.71
C SER A 145 0.32 -3.10 -3.12
N VAL A 146 0.54 -3.10 -1.82
CA VAL A 146 1.11 -4.22 -1.06
C VAL A 146 0.05 -4.77 -0.12
N ARG A 147 -0.33 -6.02 -0.32
CA ARG A 147 -1.24 -6.73 0.56
C ARG A 147 -0.46 -7.68 1.46
N GLY A 148 -0.65 -7.55 2.76
CA GLY A 148 0.04 -8.35 3.77
C GLY A 148 0.52 -7.49 4.92
N LYS A 149 1.49 -8.00 5.66
CA LYS A 149 2.04 -7.33 6.84
C LYS A 149 3.50 -6.99 6.62
N ILE A 150 3.88 -5.78 6.99
CA ILE A 150 5.26 -5.31 6.96
C ILE A 150 5.59 -4.70 8.34
N ARG A 151 6.74 -5.02 8.86
CA ARG A 151 7.25 -4.37 10.07
C ARG A 151 7.78 -2.99 9.73
N ALA A 152 7.36 -1.98 10.48
CA ALA A 152 7.72 -0.58 10.23
C ALA A 152 9.23 -0.30 10.40
N ASP A 153 9.89 -0.98 11.36
CA ASP A 153 11.34 -0.86 11.59
C ASP A 153 12.16 -1.31 10.38
N LEU A 154 11.74 -2.37 9.69
CA LEU A 154 12.43 -2.87 8.50
C LEU A 154 12.35 -1.92 7.30
N ILE A 155 11.28 -1.13 7.20
CA ILE A 155 11.15 -0.10 6.15
C ILE A 155 12.14 1.03 6.42
N GLY A 156 12.24 1.50 7.66
CA GLY A 156 13.17 2.55 8.05
C GLY A 156 14.64 2.18 7.79
N GLU A 157 15.01 0.92 8.05
CA GLU A 157 16.34 0.42 7.76
C GLU A 157 16.66 0.42 6.26
N LEU A 158 15.71 -0.03 5.40
CA LEU A 158 15.90 -0.04 3.94
C LEU A 158 16.04 1.38 3.35
N VAL A 159 15.29 2.36 3.86
CA VAL A 159 15.38 3.76 3.41
C VAL A 159 16.73 4.34 3.76
N ASN A 160 17.23 4.12 4.98
CA ASN A 160 18.54 4.62 5.43
C ASN A 160 19.72 3.99 4.67
N GLU A 161 19.57 2.80 4.11
CA GLU A 161 20.60 2.14 3.29
C GLU A 161 20.62 2.65 1.85
N ALA A 162 19.48 3.05 1.31
CA ALA A 162 19.38 3.60 -0.04
C ALA A 162 20.01 5.00 -0.18
N GLU A 163 20.21 5.72 0.94
CA GLU A 163 20.83 7.05 0.99
C GLU A 163 22.37 7.02 1.14
N LYS A 164 23.00 5.84 1.22
CA LYS A 164 24.46 5.66 1.33
C LYS A 164 25.09 5.32 0.00
#